data_1291cdf40c0eeb1be58288cf6a290365
#
_entry.id   1291cdf40c0eeb1be58288cf6a290365
#
_cell.length_a   1.000
_cell.length_b   1.000
_cell.length_c   1.000
_cell.angle_alpha   90.00
_cell.angle_beta   90.00
_cell.angle_gamma   90.00
#
_symmetry.space_group_name_H-M   'P 1'
#
loop_
_entity.id
_entity.type
_entity.pdbx_description
1 polymer ?
#
loop_
_entity_poly.entity_id
_entity_poly.type
_entity_poly.pdbx_seq_one_letter_code
_entity_poly.pdbx_strand_id
1 'polypeptide(L)'
;MDMITAYQRWVISLRTPNTMRRYQNNVKRFSRMVWEKEPWELTFDDLNNATRLDIKEKFYNPLIDKGLGQETIRGYFPPVKKFVEKINDLKLFDKPINADKFQFTGQVLPSKKQLISRIEKVEEELAELKQLLSTYDYDRR
;
A
#
# COMPACT_ATOMS: atom_id res chain seq x y z
N MET A 1 -4.81 -19.64 21.01
CA MET A 1 -4.97 -18.17 20.98
C MET A 1 -5.71 -17.80 19.71
N ASP A 2 -6.65 -16.90 19.80
CA ASP A 2 -7.36 -16.38 18.64
C ASP A 2 -6.80 -15.01 18.20
N MET A 3 -7.22 -14.53 17.04
CA MET A 3 -6.72 -13.27 16.48
C MET A 3 -7.07 -12.07 17.37
N ILE A 4 -8.24 -12.06 18.00
CA ILE A 4 -8.63 -10.93 18.85
C ILE A 4 -7.71 -10.83 20.07
N THR A 5 -7.31 -11.97 20.64
CA THR A 5 -6.36 -11.99 21.76
C THR A 5 -4.97 -11.50 21.29
N ALA A 6 -4.53 -11.93 20.11
CA ALA A 6 -3.27 -11.47 19.54
C ALA A 6 -3.28 -9.96 19.29
N TYR A 7 -4.38 -9.44 18.77
CA TYR A 7 -4.57 -8.01 18.55
C TYR A 7 -4.50 -7.23 19.87
N GLN A 8 -5.18 -7.70 20.90
CA GLN A 8 -5.17 -7.06 22.22
C GLN A 8 -3.75 -7.05 22.82
N ARG A 9 -3.01 -8.14 22.70
CA ARG A 9 -1.62 -8.23 23.17
C ARG A 9 -0.71 -7.28 22.42
N TRP A 10 -0.93 -7.12 21.10
CA TRP A 10 -0.20 -6.14 20.32
C TRP A 10 -0.46 -4.72 20.81
N VAL A 11 -1.73 -4.35 21.04
CA VAL A 11 -2.11 -3.02 21.53
C VAL A 11 -1.43 -2.73 22.88
N ILE A 12 -1.50 -3.68 23.80
CA ILE A 12 -0.90 -3.53 25.14
C ILE A 12 0.62 -3.36 25.06
N SER A 13 1.27 -3.92 24.05
CA SER A 13 2.72 -3.79 23.86
C SER A 13 3.16 -2.41 23.41
N LEU A 14 2.24 -1.55 22.95
CA LEU A 14 2.53 -0.20 22.52
C LEU A 14 2.74 0.71 23.74
N ARG A 15 3.75 1.62 23.66
CA ARG A 15 4.27 2.30 24.86
C ARG A 15 3.42 3.44 25.39
N THR A 16 2.70 4.16 24.53
CA THR A 16 1.94 5.35 24.95
C THR A 16 0.50 5.32 24.45
N PRO A 17 -0.44 5.98 25.14
CA PRO A 17 -1.82 6.06 24.66
C PRO A 17 -1.96 6.66 23.27
N ASN A 18 -1.14 7.66 22.92
CA ASN A 18 -1.17 8.27 21.59
C ASN A 18 -0.71 7.27 20.51
N THR A 19 0.35 6.52 20.78
CA THR A 19 0.84 5.47 19.88
C THR A 19 -0.20 4.37 19.72
N MET A 20 -0.82 3.94 20.83
CA MET A 20 -1.89 2.93 20.79
C MET A 20 -3.03 3.37 19.86
N ARG A 21 -3.51 4.59 20.02
CA ARG A 21 -4.61 5.13 19.20
C ARG A 21 -4.23 5.20 17.73
N ARG A 22 -3.07 5.80 17.44
CA ARG A 22 -2.61 5.99 16.07
C ARG A 22 -2.37 4.66 15.35
N TYR A 23 -1.70 3.72 16.02
CA TYR A 23 -1.38 2.43 15.43
C TYR A 23 -2.63 1.60 15.21
N GLN A 24 -3.56 1.56 16.16
CA GLN A 24 -4.83 0.88 15.98
C GLN A 24 -5.62 1.45 14.80
N ASN A 25 -5.70 2.78 14.71
CA ASN A 25 -6.43 3.44 13.62
C ASN A 25 -5.81 3.09 12.27
N ASN A 26 -4.49 3.05 12.17
CA ASN A 26 -3.80 2.72 10.93
C ASN A 26 -4.00 1.26 10.53
N VAL A 27 -3.92 0.34 11.49
CA VAL A 27 -4.16 -1.09 11.23
C VAL A 27 -5.60 -1.33 10.82
N LYS A 28 -6.56 -0.70 11.50
CA LYS A 28 -7.98 -0.80 11.16
C LYS A 28 -8.25 -0.27 9.74
N ARG A 29 -7.68 0.89 9.40
CA ARG A 29 -7.81 1.47 8.06
C ARG A 29 -7.28 0.51 7.00
N PHE A 30 -6.08 0.00 7.20
CA PHE A 30 -5.44 -0.93 6.27
C PHE A 30 -6.27 -2.19 6.10
N SER A 31 -6.69 -2.80 7.20
CA SER A 31 -7.49 -4.02 7.20
C SER A 31 -8.82 -3.84 6.48
N ARG A 32 -9.52 -2.75 6.75
CA ARG A 32 -10.80 -2.46 6.11
C ARG A 32 -10.66 -2.23 4.61
N MET A 33 -9.59 -1.55 4.19
CA MET A 33 -9.37 -1.25 2.77
C MET A 33 -8.90 -2.47 1.98
N VAL A 34 -7.99 -3.28 2.53
CA VAL A 34 -7.40 -4.41 1.82
C VAL A 34 -8.28 -5.64 1.87
N TRP A 35 -8.85 -5.95 3.04
CA TRP A 35 -9.59 -7.20 3.25
C TRP A 35 -11.07 -7.01 3.53
N GLU A 36 -11.53 -5.78 3.70
CA GLU A 36 -12.91 -5.46 4.08
C GLU A 36 -13.32 -6.14 5.40
N LYS A 37 -12.36 -6.28 6.31
CA LYS A 37 -12.52 -6.92 7.62
C LYS A 37 -11.88 -6.08 8.71
N GLU A 38 -12.33 -6.29 9.95
CA GLU A 38 -11.61 -5.76 11.10
C GLU A 38 -10.33 -6.57 11.34
N PRO A 39 -9.28 -5.99 11.95
CA PRO A 39 -8.01 -6.69 12.16
C PRO A 39 -8.15 -8.03 12.90
N TRP A 40 -9.06 -8.10 13.85
CA TRP A 40 -9.28 -9.32 14.64
C TRP A 40 -10.09 -10.38 13.90
N GLU A 41 -10.57 -10.09 12.71
CA GLU A 41 -11.27 -11.03 11.85
C GLU A 41 -10.36 -11.66 10.79
N LEU A 42 -9.12 -11.18 10.70
CA LEU A 42 -8.18 -11.66 9.68
C LEU A 42 -7.75 -13.11 9.95
N THR A 43 -7.65 -13.88 8.87
CA THR A 43 -7.20 -15.26 8.92
C THR A 43 -5.78 -15.39 8.40
N PHE A 44 -5.17 -16.57 8.60
CA PHE A 44 -3.87 -16.87 8.00
C PHE A 44 -3.88 -16.66 6.48
N ASP A 45 -4.92 -17.14 5.81
CA ASP A 45 -5.04 -17.01 4.36
C ASP A 45 -5.13 -15.55 3.91
N ASP A 46 -5.88 -14.73 4.65
CA ASP A 46 -5.95 -13.28 4.36
C ASP A 46 -4.56 -12.67 4.33
N LEU A 47 -3.78 -12.90 5.37
CA LEU A 47 -2.46 -12.31 5.51
C LEU A 47 -1.43 -12.95 4.57
N ASN A 48 -1.48 -14.26 4.41
CA ASN A 48 -0.51 -15.00 3.61
C ASN A 48 -0.69 -14.76 2.10
N ASN A 49 -1.93 -14.67 1.65
CA ASN A 49 -2.25 -14.53 0.22
C ASN A 49 -2.21 -13.09 -0.28
N ALA A 50 -2.20 -12.11 0.62
CA ALA A 50 -2.08 -10.71 0.21
C ALA A 50 -0.73 -10.46 -0.45
N THR A 51 -0.74 -9.86 -1.63
CA THR A 51 0.48 -9.51 -2.38
C THR A 51 0.73 -8.01 -2.29
N ARG A 52 1.94 -7.58 -2.67
CA ARG A 52 2.25 -6.15 -2.77
C ARG A 52 1.37 -5.46 -3.81
N LEU A 53 0.98 -6.17 -4.86
CA LEU A 53 0.06 -5.64 -5.86
C LEU A 53 -1.33 -5.42 -5.27
N ASP A 54 -1.84 -6.34 -4.46
CA ASP A 54 -3.13 -6.19 -3.76
C ASP A 54 -3.11 -4.95 -2.86
N ILE A 55 -2.05 -4.78 -2.10
CA ILE A 55 -1.88 -3.64 -1.19
C ILE A 55 -1.86 -2.33 -1.99
N LYS A 56 -1.16 -2.32 -3.10
CA LYS A 56 -1.10 -1.15 -3.97
C LYS A 56 -2.49 -0.80 -4.52
N GLU A 57 -3.20 -1.76 -5.06
CA GLU A 57 -4.50 -1.53 -5.70
C GLU A 57 -5.60 -1.19 -4.69
N LYS A 58 -5.60 -1.82 -3.53
CA LYS A 58 -6.67 -1.69 -2.55
C LYS A 58 -6.40 -0.63 -1.48
N PHE A 59 -5.15 -0.28 -1.23
CA PHE A 59 -4.77 0.67 -0.19
C PHE A 59 -4.11 1.92 -0.76
N TYR A 60 -2.98 1.75 -1.43
CA TYR A 60 -2.17 2.90 -1.88
C TYR A 60 -2.89 3.73 -2.94
N ASN A 61 -3.34 3.11 -4.04
CA ASN A 61 -3.96 3.84 -5.13
C ASN A 61 -5.23 4.59 -4.72
N PRO A 62 -6.17 3.97 -3.94
CA PRO A 62 -7.33 4.72 -3.50
C PRO A 62 -7.00 5.93 -2.63
N LEU A 63 -5.96 5.85 -1.81
CA LEU A 63 -5.55 6.98 -0.96
C LEU A 63 -4.89 8.09 -1.79
N ILE A 64 -4.10 7.75 -2.79
CA ILE A 64 -3.54 8.73 -3.73
C ILE A 64 -4.67 9.42 -4.50
N ASP A 65 -5.66 8.69 -4.95
CA ASP A 65 -6.80 9.24 -5.69
C ASP A 65 -7.64 10.19 -4.82
N LYS A 66 -7.64 10.00 -3.50
CA LYS A 66 -8.26 10.92 -2.55
C LYS A 66 -7.43 12.18 -2.28
N GLY A 67 -6.22 12.24 -2.81
CA GLY A 67 -5.34 13.41 -2.66
C GLY A 67 -4.34 13.34 -1.53
N LEU A 68 -4.18 12.17 -0.86
CA LEU A 68 -3.16 12.04 0.19
C LEU A 68 -1.76 11.98 -0.43
N GLY A 69 -0.79 12.60 0.24
CA GLY A 69 0.60 12.56 -0.20
C GLY A 69 1.28 11.23 0.11
N GLN A 70 2.33 10.91 -0.63
CA GLN A 70 3.09 9.66 -0.44
C GLN A 70 3.67 9.53 0.97
N GLU A 71 4.13 10.64 1.56
CA GLU A 71 4.71 10.64 2.91
C GLU A 71 3.67 10.25 3.96
N THR A 72 2.44 10.74 3.82
CA THR A 72 1.34 10.39 4.71
C THR A 72 1.02 8.90 4.62
N ILE A 73 0.93 8.38 3.40
CA ILE A 73 0.62 6.96 3.16
C ILE A 73 1.76 6.08 3.66
N ARG A 74 3.01 6.49 3.45
CA ARG A 74 4.19 5.79 3.97
C ARG A 74 4.07 5.55 5.47
N GLY A 75 3.60 6.56 6.20
CA GLY A 75 3.44 6.48 7.66
C GLY A 75 2.37 5.49 8.13
N TYR A 76 1.50 5.03 7.25
CA TYR A 76 0.46 4.05 7.61
C TYR A 76 0.97 2.61 7.60
N PHE A 77 2.12 2.33 6.99
CA PHE A 77 2.63 0.97 6.84
C PHE A 77 3.32 0.41 8.10
N PRO A 78 4.18 1.16 8.81
CA PRO A 78 4.90 0.60 9.96
C PRO A 78 4.01 -0.05 11.02
N PRO A 79 2.83 0.52 11.40
CA PRO A 79 1.94 -0.14 12.35
C PRO A 79 1.46 -1.51 11.89
N VAL A 80 1.17 -1.66 10.60
CA VAL A 80 0.71 -2.92 10.01
C VAL A 80 1.82 -3.97 10.07
N LYS A 81 3.04 -3.59 9.69
CA LYS A 81 4.19 -4.49 9.75
C LYS A 81 4.45 -4.95 11.18
N LYS A 82 4.42 -4.04 12.14
CA LYS A 82 4.61 -4.37 13.56
C LYS A 82 3.52 -5.29 14.09
N PHE A 83 2.29 -5.10 13.66
CA PHE A 83 1.19 -5.98 14.02
C PHE A 83 1.43 -7.40 13.51
N VAL A 84 1.84 -7.56 12.25
CA VAL A 84 2.15 -8.86 11.66
C VAL A 84 3.35 -9.51 12.35
N GLU A 85 4.40 -8.74 12.65
CA GLU A 85 5.55 -9.23 13.40
C GLU A 85 5.14 -9.76 14.79
N LYS A 86 4.21 -9.07 15.46
CA LYS A 86 3.70 -9.51 16.77
C LYS A 86 2.94 -10.82 16.65
N ILE A 87 2.12 -10.98 15.61
CA ILE A 87 1.41 -12.23 15.34
C ILE A 87 2.40 -13.38 15.18
N ASN A 88 3.50 -13.14 14.43
CA ASN A 88 4.56 -14.11 14.25
C ASN A 88 5.26 -14.45 15.57
N ASP A 89 5.57 -13.44 16.38
CA ASP A 89 6.23 -13.62 17.69
C ASP A 89 5.36 -14.42 18.64
N LEU A 90 4.05 -14.21 18.60
CA LEU A 90 3.08 -14.96 19.42
C LEU A 90 2.82 -16.36 18.90
N LYS A 91 3.34 -16.71 17.70
CA LYS A 91 3.14 -17.99 17.06
C LYS A 91 1.65 -18.33 16.92
N LEU A 92 0.85 -17.35 16.54
CA LEU A 92 -0.58 -17.52 16.36
C LEU A 92 -0.90 -18.56 15.30
N PHE A 93 -0.10 -18.60 14.24
CA PHE A 93 -0.23 -19.55 13.12
C PHE A 93 0.95 -20.52 13.10
N ASP A 94 0.74 -21.68 12.48
CA ASP A 94 1.77 -22.72 12.35
C ASP A 94 2.97 -22.27 11.51
N LYS A 95 2.72 -21.36 10.56
CA LYS A 95 3.75 -20.78 9.70
C LYS A 95 3.79 -19.26 9.89
N PRO A 96 4.98 -18.64 9.82
CA PRO A 96 5.06 -17.18 9.90
C PRO A 96 4.52 -16.53 8.63
N ILE A 97 4.00 -15.31 8.79
CA ILE A 97 3.61 -14.45 7.68
C ILE A 97 4.81 -13.58 7.30
N ASN A 98 5.04 -13.38 6.01
CA ASN A 98 6.08 -12.48 5.56
C ASN A 98 5.67 -11.02 5.84
N ALA A 99 6.23 -10.44 6.90
CA ALA A 99 5.91 -9.07 7.32
C ALA A 99 6.48 -8.01 6.37
N ASP A 100 7.53 -8.33 5.62
CA ASP A 100 8.21 -7.37 4.74
C ASP A 100 7.32 -6.90 3.59
N LYS A 101 6.34 -7.68 3.17
CA LYS A 101 5.41 -7.26 2.12
C LYS A 101 4.49 -6.11 2.58
N PHE A 102 4.39 -5.86 3.88
CA PHE A 102 3.63 -4.75 4.44
C PHE A 102 4.50 -3.51 4.69
N GLN A 103 5.70 -3.49 4.14
CA GLN A 103 6.59 -2.35 4.21
C GLN A 103 6.45 -1.50 2.95
N PHE A 104 6.40 -0.18 3.13
CA PHE A 104 6.43 0.76 2.01
C PHE A 104 7.84 0.80 1.42
N THR A 105 7.96 0.47 0.13
CA THR A 105 9.28 0.35 -0.51
C THR A 105 9.73 1.61 -1.25
N GLY A 106 8.86 2.61 -1.36
CA GLY A 106 9.17 3.83 -2.13
C GLY A 106 9.07 3.64 -3.65
N GLN A 107 9.07 2.40 -4.13
CA GLN A 107 8.85 2.09 -5.54
C GLN A 107 7.38 1.79 -5.79
N VAL A 108 6.56 2.80 -5.58
CA VAL A 108 5.15 2.63 -5.82
C VAL A 108 4.89 2.88 -7.30
N LEU A 109 4.40 1.87 -7.98
CA LEU A 109 3.97 2.04 -9.36
C LEU A 109 2.85 3.09 -9.41
N PRO A 110 2.81 3.95 -10.42
CA PRO A 110 1.75 4.95 -10.55
C PRO A 110 0.37 4.30 -10.59
N SER A 111 -0.66 5.01 -10.10
CA SER A 111 -2.03 4.55 -10.23
C SER A 111 -2.43 4.49 -11.70
N LYS A 112 -3.52 3.77 -12.00
CA LYS A 112 -4.06 3.71 -13.36
C LYS A 112 -4.29 5.12 -13.93
N LYS A 113 -4.84 6.02 -13.12
CA LYS A 113 -5.10 7.41 -13.50
C LYS A 113 -3.80 8.15 -13.84
N GLN A 114 -2.76 7.95 -13.03
CA GLN A 114 -1.45 8.56 -13.29
C GLN A 114 -0.80 8.00 -14.54
N LEU A 115 -0.93 6.69 -14.80
CA LEU A 115 -0.42 6.06 -16.01
C LEU A 115 -1.11 6.60 -17.26
N ILE A 116 -2.44 6.73 -17.23
CA ILE A 116 -3.21 7.29 -18.35
C ILE A 116 -2.75 8.70 -18.65
N SER A 117 -2.58 9.53 -17.62
CA SER A 117 -2.11 10.92 -17.76
C SER A 117 -0.71 10.98 -18.37
N ARG A 118 0.19 10.09 -17.98
CA ARG A 118 1.54 10.00 -18.55
C ARG A 118 1.52 9.56 -20.02
N ILE A 119 0.67 8.60 -20.35
CA ILE A 119 0.53 8.13 -21.73
C ILE A 119 0.06 9.27 -22.62
N GLU A 120 -0.94 10.03 -22.20
CA GLU A 120 -1.46 11.19 -22.92
C GLU A 120 -0.36 12.22 -23.20
N LYS A 121 0.47 12.53 -22.22
CA LYS A 121 1.60 13.45 -22.38
C LYS A 121 2.63 12.95 -23.37
N VAL A 122 2.97 11.66 -23.30
CA VAL A 122 3.93 11.04 -24.22
C VAL A 122 3.40 11.06 -25.65
N GLU A 123 2.11 10.79 -25.83
CA GLU A 123 1.46 10.84 -27.13
C GLU A 123 1.50 12.25 -27.74
N GLU A 124 1.26 13.28 -26.93
CA GLU A 124 1.38 14.69 -27.36
C GLU A 124 2.79 15.02 -27.79
N GLU A 125 3.79 14.64 -26.99
CA GLU A 125 5.21 14.87 -27.31
C GLU A 125 5.61 14.14 -28.59
N LEU A 126 5.14 12.90 -28.76
CA LEU A 126 5.41 12.13 -29.96
C LEU A 126 4.82 12.77 -31.22
N ALA A 127 3.58 13.27 -31.11
CA ALA A 127 2.92 13.98 -32.20
C ALA A 127 3.69 15.24 -32.61
N GLU A 128 4.17 16.01 -31.64
CA GLU A 128 4.99 17.21 -31.88
C GLU A 128 6.30 16.86 -32.58
N LEU A 129 6.99 15.82 -32.12
CA LEU A 129 8.24 15.35 -32.70
C LEU A 129 8.05 14.85 -34.14
N LYS A 130 6.98 14.13 -34.41
CA LYS A 130 6.65 13.68 -35.76
C LYS A 130 6.40 14.85 -36.69
N GLN A 131 5.74 15.89 -36.19
CA GLN A 131 5.46 17.09 -36.97
C GLN A 131 6.75 17.83 -37.31
N LEU A 132 7.67 17.97 -36.36
CA LEU A 132 8.98 18.56 -36.56
C LEU A 132 9.81 17.75 -37.57
N LEU A 133 9.76 16.44 -37.47
CA LEU A 133 10.47 15.56 -38.40
C LEU A 133 9.96 15.73 -39.83
N SER A 134 8.64 15.85 -40.03
CA SER A 134 8.05 16.15 -41.32
C SER A 134 8.55 17.45 -41.91
N THR A 135 8.72 18.47 -41.06
CA THR A 135 9.27 19.77 -41.47
C THR A 135 10.70 19.62 -41.98
N TYR A 136 11.54 18.83 -41.31
CA TYR A 136 12.90 18.56 -41.74
C TYR A 136 12.97 17.86 -43.09
N ASP A 137 12.14 16.84 -43.28
CA ASP A 137 12.12 16.12 -44.54
C ASP A 137 11.63 16.99 -45.70
N TYR A 138 10.74 17.92 -45.43
CA TYR A 138 10.29 18.90 -46.39
C TYR A 138 11.37 19.89 -46.79
N ASP A 139 12.13 20.38 -45.81
CA ASP A 139 13.21 21.36 -46.02
C ASP A 139 14.42 20.78 -46.78
N ARG A 140 14.57 19.47 -46.82
CA ARG A 140 15.65 18.79 -47.54
C ARG A 140 15.41 18.65 -49.05
N ARG A 141 14.27 19.02 -49.51
CA ARG A 141 13.99 19.05 -50.96
C ARG A 141 14.49 20.40 -51.56
#